data_41b403d59408bdf52ffca46bac145e59
#
_entry.id   41b403d59408bdf52ffca46bac145e59
#
_cell.length_a   1.000
_cell.length_b   1.000
_cell.length_c   1.000
_cell.angle_alpha   90.00
_cell.angle_beta   90.00
_cell.angle_gamma   90.00
#
_symmetry.space_group_name_H-M   'P 1'
#
loop_
_entity.id
_entity.type
_entity.pdbx_description
1 polymer ?
#
loop_
_entity_poly.entity_id
_entity_poly.type
_entity_poly.pdbx_seq_one_letter_code
_entity_poly.pdbx_strand_id
1 'polypeptide(L)'
;RLQGLSITDATTLANSRNLAAKTVAGFGDEWSRFDQSSMDEAETRHLFQAYFHIFPWEALPPNAVGFDLGCGSGRWAKLVAERVGYLHCIDASPDALAVAKRNLRQLTNCAFHNASVDAIPLADGSMDFGFSLGVLHHVPDTFAGIVSCVEKLKPGAPFLLYLYYALDNRSGWFRLVWRASDFSRRIISRLPHRLRYFVSQVFALLVYFPLARGAWLLEKMGMEVQKIPLAFYRHRSFYVMRTDALDRLGTRLEHRYTREEIHSMMEGAGLKDIRFSNDLVEIGHGPQLRKRI
;
A
#
# COMPACT_ATOMS: atom_id res chain seq x y z
N ARG A 1 -23.21 -10.73 -16.24
CA ARG A 1 -22.71 -12.14 -16.25
C ARG A 1 -21.45 -12.16 -15.39
N LEU A 2 -21.62 -12.63 -14.13
CA LEU A 2 -20.54 -12.98 -13.22
C LEU A 2 -19.94 -14.32 -13.70
N GLN A 3 -18.96 -14.27 -14.59
CA GLN A 3 -18.17 -15.45 -14.95
C GLN A 3 -16.71 -15.17 -14.60
N GLY A 4 -16.19 -15.89 -13.59
CA GLY A 4 -14.76 -15.94 -13.33
C GLY A 4 -14.28 -16.15 -11.89
N LEU A 5 -15.17 -16.20 -10.89
CA LEU A 5 -14.76 -16.61 -9.54
C LEU A 5 -14.94 -18.13 -9.43
N SER A 6 -13.86 -18.83 -9.10
CA SER A 6 -13.96 -20.22 -8.68
C SER A 6 -14.81 -20.30 -7.40
N ILE A 7 -15.67 -21.30 -7.29
CA ILE A 7 -16.48 -21.55 -6.08
C ILE A 7 -15.56 -21.67 -4.84
N THR A 8 -14.36 -22.19 -5.02
CA THR A 8 -13.32 -22.32 -3.99
C THR A 8 -12.86 -20.94 -3.46
N ASP A 9 -12.65 -19.96 -4.36
CA ASP A 9 -12.18 -18.61 -3.97
C ASP A 9 -13.24 -17.87 -3.15
N ALA A 10 -14.51 -17.93 -3.55
CA ALA A 10 -15.61 -17.28 -2.85
C ALA A 10 -15.84 -17.85 -1.44
N THR A 11 -15.72 -19.17 -1.29
CA THR A 11 -15.87 -19.85 0.01
C THR A 11 -14.71 -19.54 0.95
N THR A 12 -13.49 -19.47 0.43
CA THR A 12 -12.28 -19.15 1.19
C THR A 12 -12.33 -17.73 1.75
N LEU A 13 -12.75 -16.76 0.93
CA LEU A 13 -12.92 -15.36 1.38
C LEU A 13 -14.02 -15.19 2.43
N ALA A 14 -15.12 -15.95 2.32
CA ALA A 14 -16.23 -15.92 3.28
C ALA A 14 -15.84 -16.41 4.68
N ASN A 15 -14.85 -17.30 4.78
CA ASN A 15 -14.37 -17.88 6.03
C ASN A 15 -13.11 -17.18 6.60
N SER A 16 -12.59 -16.18 5.92
CA SER A 16 -11.41 -15.44 6.39
C SER A 16 -11.69 -14.72 7.71
N ARG A 17 -10.82 -14.94 8.69
CA ARG A 17 -10.85 -14.27 10.00
C ARG A 17 -10.08 -12.96 10.00
N ASN A 18 -9.10 -12.81 9.10
CA ASN A 18 -8.26 -11.61 8.99
C ASN A 18 -8.65 -10.74 7.78
N LEU A 19 -9.94 -10.59 7.54
CA LEU A 19 -10.51 -9.80 6.43
C LEU A 19 -11.49 -8.75 6.94
N ALA A 20 -11.21 -7.48 6.66
CA ALA A 20 -12.14 -6.36 6.89
C ALA A 20 -12.97 -6.11 5.63
N ALA A 21 -14.04 -6.88 5.40
CA ALA A 21 -14.82 -6.86 4.15
C ALA A 21 -15.26 -5.45 3.69
N LYS A 22 -15.65 -4.57 4.62
CA LYS A 22 -16.03 -3.18 4.28
C LYS A 22 -14.83 -2.32 3.86
N THR A 23 -13.64 -2.63 4.35
CA THR A 23 -12.39 -1.97 3.92
C THR A 23 -11.98 -2.45 2.54
N VAL A 24 -12.04 -3.76 2.30
CA VAL A 24 -11.78 -4.38 0.99
C VAL A 24 -12.72 -3.82 -0.09
N ALA A 25 -14.02 -3.73 0.19
CA ALA A 25 -14.98 -3.11 -0.73
C ALA A 25 -14.68 -1.61 -0.98
N GLY A 26 -14.13 -0.92 0.02
CA GLY A 26 -13.67 0.47 -0.12
C GLY A 26 -12.51 0.60 -1.10
N PHE A 27 -11.51 -0.24 -0.99
CA PHE A 27 -10.38 -0.29 -1.93
C PHE A 27 -10.79 -0.74 -3.33
N GLY A 28 -11.75 -1.67 -3.45
CA GLY A 28 -12.32 -2.03 -4.75
C GLY A 28 -12.95 -0.84 -5.47
N ASP A 29 -13.76 -0.02 -4.76
CA ASP A 29 -14.33 1.22 -5.29
C ASP A 29 -13.25 2.25 -5.65
N GLU A 30 -12.21 2.37 -4.82
CA GLU A 30 -11.10 3.30 -5.06
C GLU A 30 -10.31 2.94 -6.32
N TRP A 31 -9.83 1.71 -6.44
CA TRP A 31 -9.05 1.27 -7.60
C TRP A 31 -9.88 1.22 -8.88
N SER A 32 -11.19 1.02 -8.80
CA SER A 32 -12.09 1.13 -9.95
C SER A 32 -12.20 2.57 -10.48
N ARG A 33 -12.05 3.57 -9.60
CA ARG A 33 -12.08 5.00 -9.96
C ARG A 33 -10.71 5.56 -10.34
N PHE A 34 -9.68 5.08 -9.67
CA PHE A 34 -8.30 5.49 -9.83
C PHE A 34 -7.45 4.29 -10.25
N ASP A 35 -7.65 3.84 -11.49
CA ASP A 35 -6.98 2.66 -12.04
C ASP A 35 -5.49 2.85 -12.32
N GLN A 36 -4.95 4.04 -12.05
CA GLN A 36 -3.56 4.46 -12.24
C GLN A 36 -3.12 4.55 -13.71
N SER A 37 -4.01 4.32 -14.68
CA SER A 37 -3.67 4.39 -16.12
C SER A 37 -3.32 5.80 -16.59
N SER A 38 -3.83 6.83 -15.91
CA SER A 38 -3.58 8.25 -16.22
C SER A 38 -2.42 8.85 -15.41
N MET A 39 -1.71 8.04 -14.61
CA MET A 39 -0.55 8.52 -13.86
C MET A 39 0.67 8.65 -14.76
N ASP A 40 1.41 9.74 -14.61
CA ASP A 40 2.65 9.95 -15.35
C ASP A 40 3.67 8.86 -15.05
N GLU A 41 4.34 8.37 -16.09
CA GLU A 41 5.31 7.28 -15.96
C GLU A 41 6.53 7.69 -15.14
N ALA A 42 7.01 8.92 -15.30
CA ALA A 42 8.15 9.44 -14.53
C ALA A 42 7.76 9.58 -13.04
N GLU A 43 6.53 10.03 -12.73
CA GLU A 43 6.01 10.08 -11.37
C GLU A 43 5.89 8.67 -10.77
N THR A 44 5.40 7.70 -11.56
CA THR A 44 5.30 6.30 -11.13
C THR A 44 6.67 5.69 -10.82
N ARG A 45 7.67 5.89 -11.70
CA ARG A 45 9.04 5.41 -11.51
C ARG A 45 9.71 6.07 -10.30
N HIS A 46 9.50 7.36 -10.10
CA HIS A 46 10.03 8.07 -8.94
C HIS A 46 9.43 7.52 -7.62
N LEU A 47 8.12 7.29 -7.58
CA LEU A 47 7.47 6.67 -6.41
C LEU A 47 7.97 5.24 -6.20
N PHE A 48 8.10 4.45 -7.26
CA PHE A 48 8.66 3.10 -7.18
C PHE A 48 10.07 3.11 -6.57
N GLN A 49 10.94 3.98 -7.02
CA GLN A 49 12.28 4.12 -6.45
C GLN A 49 12.23 4.46 -4.96
N ALA A 50 11.34 5.39 -4.56
CA ALA A 50 11.17 5.74 -3.15
C ALA A 50 10.72 4.55 -2.28
N TYR A 51 9.89 3.64 -2.81
CA TYR A 51 9.44 2.45 -2.09
C TYR A 51 10.45 1.31 -2.11
N PHE A 52 11.15 1.10 -3.22
CA PHE A 52 11.98 -0.08 -3.45
C PHE A 52 13.50 0.16 -3.37
N HIS A 53 13.97 1.38 -3.03
CA HIS A 53 15.42 1.69 -2.98
C HIS A 53 16.20 0.83 -1.97
N ILE A 54 15.55 0.36 -0.91
CA ILE A 54 16.17 -0.54 0.07
C ILE A 54 16.01 -2.03 -0.28
N PHE A 55 15.25 -2.35 -1.33
CA PHE A 55 15.01 -3.74 -1.71
C PHE A 55 16.25 -4.36 -2.39
N PRO A 56 16.69 -5.56 -1.97
CA PRO A 56 17.96 -6.15 -2.42
C PRO A 56 17.80 -6.88 -3.77
N TRP A 57 17.58 -6.14 -4.83
CA TRP A 57 17.39 -6.71 -6.18
C TRP A 57 18.53 -7.68 -6.58
N GLU A 58 19.78 -7.34 -6.25
CA GLU A 58 20.97 -8.11 -6.60
C GLU A 58 21.10 -9.43 -5.81
N ALA A 59 20.34 -9.57 -4.73
CA ALA A 59 20.31 -10.81 -3.93
C ALA A 59 19.28 -11.82 -4.43
N LEU A 60 18.44 -11.44 -5.41
CA LEU A 60 17.47 -12.35 -5.99
C LEU A 60 18.15 -13.33 -6.96
N PRO A 61 17.70 -14.60 -7.01
CA PRO A 61 18.16 -15.54 -8.02
C PRO A 61 17.71 -15.10 -9.43
N PRO A 62 18.42 -15.53 -10.48
CA PRO A 62 17.90 -15.42 -11.84
C PRO A 62 16.51 -16.05 -11.95
N ASN A 63 15.57 -15.38 -12.64
CA ASN A 63 14.17 -15.83 -12.75
C ASN A 63 13.43 -15.99 -11.41
N ALA A 64 13.73 -15.14 -10.43
CA ALA A 64 13.09 -15.15 -9.13
C ALA A 64 11.56 -15.18 -9.24
N VAL A 65 10.91 -15.96 -8.38
CA VAL A 65 9.47 -16.06 -8.24
C VAL A 65 9.05 -15.42 -6.92
N GLY A 66 8.13 -14.47 -6.97
CA GLY A 66 7.68 -13.78 -5.76
C GLY A 66 6.22 -13.38 -5.78
N PHE A 67 5.81 -12.62 -4.76
CA PHE A 67 4.42 -12.18 -4.64
C PHE A 67 4.28 -10.71 -4.21
N ASP A 68 3.17 -10.11 -4.67
CA ASP A 68 2.63 -8.82 -4.25
C ASP A 68 1.33 -9.06 -3.51
N LEU A 69 1.34 -8.92 -2.18
CA LEU A 69 0.12 -9.06 -1.37
C LEU A 69 -0.58 -7.71 -1.21
N GLY A 70 -1.82 -7.64 -1.69
CA GLY A 70 -2.61 -6.43 -1.83
C GLY A 70 -2.18 -5.63 -3.05
N CYS A 71 -2.11 -6.28 -4.21
CA CYS A 71 -1.59 -5.67 -5.44
C CYS A 71 -2.42 -4.49 -5.96
N GLY A 72 -3.66 -4.30 -5.50
CA GLY A 72 -4.54 -3.20 -5.87
C GLY A 72 -4.71 -3.10 -7.39
N SER A 73 -4.34 -1.95 -7.94
CA SER A 73 -4.36 -1.70 -9.39
C SER A 73 -3.22 -2.37 -10.18
N GLY A 74 -2.28 -3.06 -9.50
CA GLY A 74 -1.09 -3.63 -10.11
C GLY A 74 0.03 -2.61 -10.40
N ARG A 75 -0.05 -1.40 -9.82
CA ARG A 75 0.92 -0.31 -10.06
C ARG A 75 2.36 -0.73 -9.80
N TRP A 76 2.61 -1.38 -8.67
CA TRP A 76 3.96 -1.84 -8.31
C TRP A 76 4.33 -3.14 -9.03
N ALA A 77 3.35 -4.04 -9.16
CA ALA A 77 3.51 -5.30 -9.86
C ALA A 77 4.03 -5.11 -11.29
N LYS A 78 3.59 -4.06 -12.00
CA LYS A 78 4.06 -3.74 -13.35
C LYS A 78 5.58 -3.57 -13.40
N LEU A 79 6.15 -2.78 -12.49
CA LEU A 79 7.59 -2.47 -12.47
C LEU A 79 8.44 -3.58 -11.85
N VAL A 80 7.84 -4.38 -10.95
CA VAL A 80 8.51 -5.56 -10.37
C VAL A 80 8.59 -6.69 -11.39
N ALA A 81 7.51 -6.97 -12.12
CA ALA A 81 7.45 -8.04 -13.11
C ALA A 81 8.46 -7.87 -14.27
N GLU A 82 8.86 -6.62 -14.58
CA GLU A 82 9.93 -6.33 -15.54
C GLU A 82 11.33 -6.81 -15.07
N ARG A 83 11.49 -7.16 -13.79
CA ARG A 83 12.77 -7.43 -13.13
C ARG A 83 12.92 -8.86 -12.61
N VAL A 84 11.85 -9.65 -12.65
CA VAL A 84 11.78 -10.98 -12.04
C VAL A 84 11.23 -12.01 -13.01
N GLY A 85 11.43 -13.30 -12.71
CA GLY A 85 10.94 -14.39 -13.55
C GLY A 85 9.43 -14.51 -13.50
N TYR A 86 8.83 -14.44 -12.31
CA TYR A 86 7.38 -14.59 -12.14
C TYR A 86 6.86 -13.86 -10.91
N LEU A 87 5.65 -13.29 -11.01
CA LEU A 87 5.03 -12.55 -9.92
C LEU A 87 3.58 -12.99 -9.68
N HIS A 88 3.28 -13.40 -8.46
CA HIS A 88 1.92 -13.66 -7.98
C HIS A 88 1.30 -12.38 -7.42
N CYS A 89 0.29 -11.84 -8.09
CA CYS A 89 -0.48 -10.67 -7.67
C CYS A 89 -1.71 -11.16 -6.88
N ILE A 90 -1.77 -10.83 -5.59
CA ILE A 90 -2.81 -11.31 -4.67
C ILE A 90 -3.58 -10.10 -4.16
N ASP A 91 -4.91 -10.13 -4.23
CA ASP A 91 -5.77 -9.11 -3.64
C ASP A 91 -7.11 -9.71 -3.20
N ALA A 92 -7.60 -9.26 -2.05
CA ALA A 92 -8.89 -9.69 -1.52
C ALA A 92 -10.09 -9.06 -2.27
N SER A 93 -9.87 -7.93 -2.96
CA SER A 93 -10.90 -7.26 -3.76
C SER A 93 -10.90 -7.78 -5.20
N PRO A 94 -11.99 -8.42 -5.65
CA PRO A 94 -12.12 -8.84 -7.05
C PRO A 94 -12.13 -7.64 -8.00
N ASP A 95 -12.64 -6.48 -7.58
CA ASP A 95 -12.67 -5.26 -8.39
C ASP A 95 -11.27 -4.70 -8.59
N ALA A 96 -10.45 -4.62 -7.53
CA ALA A 96 -9.05 -4.22 -7.61
C ALA A 96 -8.26 -5.17 -8.52
N LEU A 97 -8.46 -6.48 -8.34
CA LEU A 97 -7.80 -7.50 -9.15
C LEU A 97 -8.19 -7.43 -10.63
N ALA A 98 -9.44 -7.06 -10.93
CA ALA A 98 -9.87 -6.82 -12.32
C ALA A 98 -9.14 -5.62 -12.94
N VAL A 99 -8.86 -4.57 -12.15
CA VAL A 99 -8.03 -3.44 -12.59
C VAL A 99 -6.59 -3.89 -12.83
N ALA A 100 -5.99 -4.62 -11.90
CA ALA A 100 -4.63 -5.16 -12.05
C ALA A 100 -4.49 -6.01 -13.32
N LYS A 101 -5.43 -6.92 -13.60
CA LYS A 101 -5.45 -7.74 -14.81
C LYS A 101 -5.48 -6.90 -16.10
N ARG A 102 -6.23 -5.80 -16.11
CA ARG A 102 -6.24 -4.88 -17.27
C ARG A 102 -4.91 -4.16 -17.44
N ASN A 103 -4.34 -3.65 -16.33
CA ASN A 103 -3.10 -2.87 -16.36
C ASN A 103 -1.88 -3.73 -16.74
N LEU A 104 -1.90 -5.00 -16.35
CA LEU A 104 -0.79 -5.94 -16.55
C LEU A 104 -1.01 -6.90 -17.74
N ARG A 105 -2.02 -6.66 -18.58
CA ARG A 105 -2.42 -7.57 -19.66
C ARG A 105 -1.33 -7.91 -20.69
N GLN A 106 -0.30 -7.08 -20.79
CA GLN A 106 0.84 -7.29 -21.70
C GLN A 106 1.96 -8.13 -21.08
N LEU A 107 1.92 -8.35 -19.76
CA LEU A 107 2.91 -9.14 -19.04
C LEU A 107 2.45 -10.59 -18.96
N THR A 108 3.30 -11.50 -19.40
CA THR A 108 3.02 -12.95 -19.43
C THR A 108 3.51 -13.69 -18.18
N ASN A 109 4.26 -13.00 -17.32
CA ASN A 109 4.88 -13.54 -16.12
C ASN A 109 4.16 -13.11 -14.83
N CYS A 110 2.84 -12.86 -14.90
CA CYS A 110 2.01 -12.54 -13.75
C CYS A 110 0.85 -13.51 -13.59
N ALA A 111 0.63 -14.02 -12.37
CA ALA A 111 -0.59 -14.73 -11.97
C ALA A 111 -1.42 -13.85 -11.03
N PHE A 112 -2.74 -14.04 -11.04
CA PHE A 112 -3.69 -13.23 -10.27
C PHE A 112 -4.55 -14.11 -9.37
N HIS A 113 -4.53 -13.83 -8.07
CA HIS A 113 -5.24 -14.62 -7.05
C HIS A 113 -6.20 -13.73 -6.26
N ASN A 114 -7.48 -14.08 -6.25
CA ASN A 114 -8.43 -13.42 -5.38
C ASN A 114 -8.43 -14.12 -4.01
N ALA A 115 -7.65 -13.62 -3.08
CA ALA A 115 -7.46 -14.22 -1.77
C ALA A 115 -7.19 -13.19 -0.68
N SER A 116 -7.55 -13.52 0.55
CA SER A 116 -7.22 -12.75 1.74
C SER A 116 -5.83 -13.13 2.27
N VAL A 117 -5.31 -12.31 3.18
CA VAL A 117 -3.97 -12.48 3.77
C VAL A 117 -3.82 -13.77 4.57
N ASP A 118 -4.88 -14.28 5.15
CA ASP A 118 -4.89 -15.56 5.91
C ASP A 118 -5.21 -16.79 5.04
N ALA A 119 -5.30 -16.61 3.72
CA ALA A 119 -5.57 -17.69 2.77
C ALA A 119 -4.76 -17.51 1.46
N ILE A 120 -3.49 -17.10 1.60
CA ILE A 120 -2.57 -16.93 0.47
C ILE A 120 -2.39 -18.26 -0.27
N PRO A 121 -2.79 -18.38 -1.56
CA PRO A 121 -2.82 -19.64 -2.29
C PRO A 121 -1.45 -20.03 -2.87
N LEU A 122 -0.41 -19.89 -2.07
CA LEU A 122 0.97 -20.25 -2.41
C LEU A 122 1.47 -21.28 -1.41
N ALA A 123 2.32 -22.19 -1.87
CA ALA A 123 2.96 -23.17 -1.00
C ALA A 123 3.93 -22.49 -0.02
N ASP A 124 4.02 -23.01 1.20
CA ASP A 124 4.94 -22.50 2.19
C ASP A 124 6.40 -22.71 1.75
N GLY A 125 7.26 -21.75 2.06
CA GLY A 125 8.68 -21.80 1.74
C GLY A 125 8.99 -21.85 0.24
N SER A 126 8.10 -21.36 -0.63
CA SER A 126 8.25 -21.51 -2.08
C SER A 126 8.66 -20.21 -2.82
N MET A 127 8.55 -19.05 -2.19
CA MET A 127 8.80 -17.75 -2.84
C MET A 127 10.20 -17.22 -2.58
N ASP A 128 10.86 -16.73 -3.63
CA ASP A 128 12.20 -16.13 -3.57
C ASP A 128 12.17 -14.71 -2.98
N PHE A 129 11.02 -14.06 -3.00
CA PHE A 129 10.80 -12.74 -2.40
C PHE A 129 9.30 -12.47 -2.22
N GLY A 130 8.98 -11.47 -1.42
CA GLY A 130 7.62 -10.98 -1.29
C GLY A 130 7.58 -9.49 -0.93
N PHE A 131 6.45 -8.86 -1.19
CA PHE A 131 6.20 -7.52 -0.69
C PHE A 131 4.73 -7.28 -0.42
N SER A 132 4.47 -6.34 0.52
CA SER A 132 3.12 -5.86 0.83
C SER A 132 3.21 -4.38 1.20
N LEU A 133 2.71 -3.53 0.32
CA LEU A 133 2.87 -2.08 0.45
C LEU A 133 1.54 -1.38 0.65
N GLY A 134 1.31 -0.88 1.86
CA GLY A 134 0.10 -0.14 2.16
C GLY A 134 -1.14 -1.01 2.43
N VAL A 135 -0.97 -2.26 2.92
CA VAL A 135 -2.05 -3.25 3.01
C VAL A 135 -2.27 -3.77 4.43
N LEU A 136 -1.23 -4.32 5.06
CA LEU A 136 -1.39 -5.08 6.31
C LEU A 136 -1.83 -4.25 7.53
N HIS A 137 -1.77 -2.93 7.46
CA HIS A 137 -2.36 -2.06 8.47
C HIS A 137 -3.87 -1.81 8.28
N HIS A 138 -4.46 -2.43 7.25
CA HIS A 138 -5.90 -2.41 6.97
C HIS A 138 -6.58 -3.76 7.23
N VAL A 139 -5.87 -4.73 7.77
CA VAL A 139 -6.43 -6.01 8.22
C VAL A 139 -6.67 -6.01 9.73
N PRO A 140 -7.59 -6.83 10.25
CA PRO A 140 -7.88 -6.90 11.70
C PRO A 140 -6.65 -7.22 12.56
N ASP A 141 -5.80 -8.15 12.11
CA ASP A 141 -4.56 -8.55 12.79
C ASP A 141 -3.38 -8.42 11.83
N THR A 142 -2.62 -7.34 12.00
CA THR A 142 -1.44 -7.03 11.19
C THR A 142 -0.32 -8.05 11.42
N PHE A 143 -0.12 -8.50 12.67
CA PHE A 143 0.94 -9.46 12.99
C PHE A 143 0.68 -10.81 12.31
N ALA A 144 -0.54 -11.36 12.46
CA ALA A 144 -0.93 -12.57 11.75
C ALA A 144 -0.78 -12.44 10.22
N GLY A 145 -1.08 -11.26 9.68
CA GLY A 145 -0.87 -10.97 8.26
C GLY A 145 0.61 -11.02 7.84
N ILE A 146 1.51 -10.49 8.68
CA ILE A 146 2.96 -10.58 8.43
C ILE A 146 3.42 -12.04 8.49
N VAL A 147 2.98 -12.81 9.49
CA VAL A 147 3.30 -14.25 9.62
C VAL A 147 2.87 -15.01 8.37
N SER A 148 1.63 -14.81 7.91
CA SER A 148 1.11 -15.47 6.69
C SER A 148 1.96 -15.17 5.44
N CYS A 149 2.51 -13.95 5.32
CA CYS A 149 3.42 -13.62 4.23
C CYS A 149 4.78 -14.34 4.37
N VAL A 150 5.32 -14.34 5.60
CA VAL A 150 6.64 -14.93 5.88
C VAL A 150 6.65 -16.43 5.66
N GLU A 151 5.57 -17.13 5.99
CA GLU A 151 5.42 -18.58 5.75
C GLU A 151 5.61 -18.95 4.26
N LYS A 152 5.27 -18.05 3.32
CA LYS A 152 5.42 -18.32 1.89
C LYS A 152 6.85 -18.14 1.39
N LEU A 153 7.71 -17.48 2.15
CA LEU A 153 9.07 -17.14 1.75
C LEU A 153 10.04 -18.29 2.03
N LYS A 154 10.91 -18.56 1.08
CA LYS A 154 12.07 -19.44 1.30
C LYS A 154 12.96 -18.88 2.42
N PRO A 155 13.70 -19.73 3.13
CA PRO A 155 14.74 -19.26 4.04
C PRO A 155 15.70 -18.29 3.32
N GLY A 156 15.96 -17.12 3.92
CA GLY A 156 16.81 -16.09 3.32
C GLY A 156 16.15 -15.15 2.32
N ALA A 157 14.91 -15.41 1.92
CA ALA A 157 14.19 -14.57 0.97
C ALA A 157 13.87 -13.17 1.54
N PRO A 158 14.04 -12.09 0.77
CA PRO A 158 13.72 -10.75 1.23
C PRO A 158 12.20 -10.50 1.24
N PHE A 159 11.74 -9.76 2.25
CA PHE A 159 10.36 -9.26 2.35
C PHE A 159 10.34 -7.75 2.50
N LEU A 160 9.67 -7.04 1.61
CA LEU A 160 9.46 -5.60 1.71
C LEU A 160 8.07 -5.30 2.26
N LEU A 161 8.02 -4.58 3.38
CA LEU A 161 6.78 -4.21 4.05
C LEU A 161 6.68 -2.70 4.19
N TYR A 162 5.48 -2.16 3.92
CA TYR A 162 5.13 -0.78 4.22
C TYR A 162 3.85 -0.73 5.06
N LEU A 163 3.96 -0.17 6.26
CA LEU A 163 2.86 0.09 7.18
C LEU A 163 2.76 1.57 7.53
N TYR A 164 1.58 2.03 7.92
CA TYR A 164 1.38 3.40 8.33
C TYR A 164 2.03 3.68 9.68
N TYR A 165 2.74 4.79 9.74
CA TYR A 165 3.53 5.22 10.88
C TYR A 165 2.68 5.98 11.93
N ALA A 166 2.98 5.79 13.22
CA ALA A 166 2.22 6.35 14.35
C ALA A 166 2.44 7.85 14.59
N LEU A 167 3.38 8.50 13.86
CA LEU A 167 3.70 9.93 13.97
C LEU A 167 4.22 10.35 15.36
N ASP A 168 4.82 9.43 16.11
CA ASP A 168 5.39 9.67 17.43
C ASP A 168 6.59 10.63 17.41
N ASN A 169 7.33 10.69 16.29
CA ASN A 169 8.43 11.63 16.04
C ASN A 169 7.96 13.03 15.58
N ARG A 170 6.66 13.27 15.46
CA ARG A 170 6.12 14.57 15.01
C ARG A 170 5.77 15.47 16.21
N SER A 171 5.83 16.80 15.98
CA SER A 171 5.47 17.81 16.98
C SER A 171 4.01 17.67 17.45
N GLY A 172 3.72 18.17 18.66
CA GLY A 172 2.38 18.05 19.27
C GLY A 172 1.26 18.69 18.41
N TRP A 173 1.51 19.84 17.78
CA TRP A 173 0.54 20.50 16.90
C TRP A 173 0.24 19.67 15.66
N PHE A 174 1.26 19.00 15.07
CA PHE A 174 1.07 18.12 13.92
C PHE A 174 0.19 16.94 14.29
N ARG A 175 0.45 16.32 15.45
CA ARG A 175 -0.38 15.22 15.98
C ARG A 175 -1.81 15.64 16.24
N LEU A 176 -2.05 16.90 16.66
CA LEU A 176 -3.40 17.45 16.84
C LEU A 176 -4.15 17.57 15.50
N VAL A 177 -3.51 18.16 14.48
CA VAL A 177 -4.07 18.25 13.12
C VAL A 177 -4.38 16.86 12.56
N TRP A 178 -3.45 15.92 12.77
CA TRP A 178 -3.67 14.53 12.35
C TRP A 178 -4.87 13.89 13.09
N ARG A 179 -5.03 14.08 14.41
CA ARG A 179 -6.19 13.57 15.17
C ARG A 179 -7.51 14.15 14.65
N ALA A 180 -7.55 15.43 14.30
CA ALA A 180 -8.73 16.05 13.69
C ALA A 180 -9.04 15.40 12.32
N SER A 181 -8.01 15.17 11.49
CA SER A 181 -8.15 14.45 10.23
C SER A 181 -8.64 13.00 10.43
N ASP A 182 -8.15 12.30 11.47
CA ASP A 182 -8.59 10.94 11.78
C ASP A 182 -10.05 10.90 12.26
N PHE A 183 -10.46 11.88 13.04
CA PHE A 183 -11.87 12.04 13.42
C PHE A 183 -12.75 12.23 12.18
N SER A 184 -12.34 13.10 11.25
CA SER A 184 -13.04 13.31 9.98
C SER A 184 -13.11 12.02 9.16
N ARG A 185 -12.02 11.26 9.07
CA ARG A 185 -11.95 9.95 8.42
C ARG A 185 -12.98 8.98 9.00
N ARG A 186 -13.09 8.88 10.33
CA ARG A 186 -14.03 7.97 11.01
C ARG A 186 -15.50 8.26 10.63
N ILE A 187 -15.83 9.50 10.32
CA ILE A 187 -17.17 9.89 9.86
C ILE A 187 -17.29 9.62 8.37
N ILE A 188 -16.39 10.16 7.56
CA ILE A 188 -16.46 10.12 6.09
C ILE A 188 -16.39 8.69 5.57
N SER A 189 -15.55 7.83 6.16
CA SER A 189 -15.42 6.43 5.75
C SER A 189 -16.69 5.59 5.92
N ARG A 190 -17.67 6.07 6.70
CA ARG A 190 -18.98 5.41 6.89
C ARG A 190 -20.04 5.87 5.90
N LEU A 191 -19.77 6.93 5.15
CA LEU A 191 -20.68 7.43 4.14
C LEU A 191 -20.83 6.43 2.97
N PRO A 192 -21.95 6.47 2.23
CA PRO A 192 -22.09 5.75 0.96
C PRO A 192 -20.95 6.10 -0.01
N HIS A 193 -20.52 5.15 -0.84
CA HIS A 193 -19.35 5.27 -1.71
C HIS A 193 -19.35 6.56 -2.56
N ARG A 194 -20.49 6.94 -3.16
CA ARG A 194 -20.61 8.16 -3.99
C ARG A 194 -20.37 9.44 -3.20
N LEU A 195 -20.96 9.53 -1.98
CA LEU A 195 -20.83 10.71 -1.13
C LEU A 195 -19.41 10.79 -0.54
N ARG A 196 -18.85 9.66 -0.11
CA ARG A 196 -17.46 9.55 0.35
C ARG A 196 -16.48 10.04 -0.72
N TYR A 197 -16.66 9.56 -1.95
CA TYR A 197 -15.88 10.02 -3.09
C TYR A 197 -16.00 11.54 -3.28
N PHE A 198 -17.24 12.06 -3.36
CA PHE A 198 -17.47 13.49 -3.55
C PHE A 198 -16.76 14.33 -2.46
N VAL A 199 -16.97 13.98 -1.18
CA VAL A 199 -16.34 14.67 -0.04
C VAL A 199 -14.81 14.61 -0.13
N SER A 200 -14.24 13.46 -0.46
CA SER A 200 -12.77 13.34 -0.60
C SER A 200 -12.22 14.19 -1.75
N GLN A 201 -12.95 14.33 -2.87
CA GLN A 201 -12.54 15.20 -3.98
C GLN A 201 -12.61 16.68 -3.63
N VAL A 202 -13.63 17.10 -2.89
CA VAL A 202 -13.72 18.46 -2.34
C VAL A 202 -12.52 18.73 -1.39
N PHE A 203 -12.18 17.76 -0.55
CA PHE A 203 -11.01 17.85 0.33
C PHE A 203 -9.69 17.93 -0.45
N ALA A 204 -9.55 17.15 -1.51
CA ALA A 204 -8.38 17.21 -2.40
C ALA A 204 -8.23 18.61 -3.02
N LEU A 205 -9.33 19.20 -3.48
CA LEU A 205 -9.35 20.52 -4.13
C LEU A 205 -9.11 21.67 -3.13
N LEU A 206 -9.78 21.65 -1.98
CA LEU A 206 -9.80 22.79 -1.04
C LEU A 206 -8.71 22.71 0.04
N VAL A 207 -8.14 21.54 0.29
CA VAL A 207 -7.12 21.34 1.33
C VAL A 207 -5.79 20.89 0.74
N TYR A 208 -5.77 19.74 0.03
CA TYR A 208 -4.53 19.19 -0.51
C TYR A 208 -3.88 20.14 -1.53
N PHE A 209 -4.65 20.55 -2.52
CA PHE A 209 -4.12 21.36 -3.62
C PHE A 209 -3.54 22.69 -3.15
N PRO A 210 -4.25 23.55 -2.38
CA PRO A 210 -3.70 24.84 -1.96
C PRO A 210 -2.51 24.71 -1.00
N LEU A 211 -2.54 23.75 -0.06
CA LEU A 211 -1.40 23.52 0.83
C LEU A 211 -0.17 23.00 0.09
N ALA A 212 -0.36 22.08 -0.84
CA ALA A 212 0.72 21.56 -1.66
C ALA A 212 1.33 22.64 -2.56
N ARG A 213 0.51 23.45 -3.23
CA ARG A 213 1.00 24.52 -4.10
C ARG A 213 1.57 25.70 -3.31
N GLY A 214 1.03 25.98 -2.14
CA GLY A 214 1.63 26.93 -1.19
C GLY A 214 3.02 26.47 -0.72
N ALA A 215 3.18 25.21 -0.34
CA ALA A 215 4.48 24.65 0.01
C ALA A 215 5.49 24.73 -1.15
N TRP A 216 5.05 24.44 -2.39
CA TRP A 216 5.89 24.58 -3.58
C TRP A 216 6.35 26.03 -3.80
N LEU A 217 5.46 27.01 -3.60
CA LEU A 217 5.81 28.44 -3.73
C LEU A 217 6.83 28.84 -2.66
N LEU A 218 6.61 28.45 -1.41
CA LEU A 218 7.51 28.74 -0.30
C LEU A 218 8.90 28.10 -0.50
N GLU A 219 8.95 26.87 -1.03
CA GLU A 219 10.20 26.20 -1.41
C GLU A 219 10.96 26.98 -2.49
N LYS A 220 10.27 27.50 -3.51
CA LYS A 220 10.87 28.39 -4.52
C LYS A 220 11.43 29.70 -3.95
N MET A 221 10.90 30.15 -2.83
CA MET A 221 11.40 31.30 -2.08
C MET A 221 12.56 30.94 -1.13
N GLY A 222 13.06 29.70 -1.17
CA GLY A 222 14.18 29.21 -0.35
C GLY A 222 13.80 28.81 1.08
N MET A 223 12.50 28.67 1.37
CA MET A 223 12.04 28.28 2.71
C MET A 223 12.04 26.75 2.90
N GLU A 224 12.34 26.30 4.12
CA GLU A 224 12.22 24.88 4.49
C GLU A 224 10.73 24.52 4.66
N VAL A 225 10.22 23.62 3.79
CA VAL A 225 8.80 23.28 3.74
C VAL A 225 8.47 21.88 4.26
N GLN A 226 9.47 21.08 4.64
CA GLN A 226 9.29 19.67 5.04
C GLN A 226 8.38 19.49 6.27
N LYS A 227 8.26 20.53 7.11
CA LYS A 227 7.38 20.53 8.29
C LYS A 227 5.94 20.94 7.99
N ILE A 228 5.67 21.45 6.78
CA ILE A 228 4.32 21.88 6.39
C ILE A 228 3.46 20.65 6.08
N PRO A 229 2.23 20.55 6.60
CA PRO A 229 1.32 19.46 6.24
C PRO A 229 1.09 19.41 4.73
N LEU A 230 1.07 18.19 4.17
CA LEU A 230 0.87 17.94 2.75
C LEU A 230 1.96 18.50 1.81
N ALA A 231 3.10 19.01 2.34
CA ALA A 231 4.22 19.45 1.52
C ALA A 231 4.78 18.35 0.60
N PHE A 232 4.62 17.08 0.95
CA PHE A 232 4.93 15.93 0.11
C PHE A 232 4.32 16.04 -1.29
N TYR A 233 3.09 16.58 -1.38
CA TYR A 233 2.35 16.69 -2.64
C TYR A 233 2.75 17.90 -3.50
N ARG A 234 3.70 18.72 -3.07
CA ARG A 234 4.08 19.97 -3.78
C ARG A 234 4.57 19.75 -5.21
N HIS A 235 5.20 18.59 -5.47
CA HIS A 235 5.68 18.15 -6.77
C HIS A 235 4.84 17.00 -7.37
N ARG A 236 3.70 16.65 -6.77
CA ARG A 236 2.83 15.57 -7.25
C ARG A 236 1.69 16.10 -8.12
N SER A 237 1.20 15.23 -8.98
CA SER A 237 0.03 15.51 -9.80
C SER A 237 -1.23 15.66 -8.93
N PHE A 238 -2.22 16.38 -9.42
CA PHE A 238 -3.52 16.46 -8.74
C PHE A 238 -4.23 15.11 -8.70
N TYR A 239 -3.91 14.23 -9.66
CA TYR A 239 -4.41 12.85 -9.66
C TYR A 239 -3.99 12.09 -8.39
N VAL A 240 -2.70 12.14 -8.02
CA VAL A 240 -2.19 11.53 -6.78
C VAL A 240 -2.86 12.13 -5.55
N MET A 241 -3.01 13.47 -5.49
CA MET A 241 -3.71 14.12 -4.36
C MET A 241 -5.15 13.62 -4.19
N ARG A 242 -5.87 13.40 -5.30
CA ARG A 242 -7.25 12.92 -5.32
C ARG A 242 -7.36 11.47 -4.84
N THR A 243 -6.45 10.62 -5.31
CA THR A 243 -6.38 9.21 -4.89
C THR A 243 -6.09 9.13 -3.40
N ASP A 244 -5.04 9.81 -2.94
CA ASP A 244 -4.61 9.75 -1.54
C ASP A 244 -5.63 10.42 -0.58
N ALA A 245 -6.38 11.42 -1.05
CA ALA A 245 -7.47 12.00 -0.27
C ALA A 245 -8.63 11.00 -0.11
N LEU A 246 -8.92 10.18 -1.13
CA LEU A 246 -9.91 9.12 -1.04
C LEU A 246 -9.44 7.98 -0.13
N ASP A 247 -8.20 7.52 -0.27
CA ASP A 247 -7.60 6.54 0.63
C ASP A 247 -7.65 7.03 2.08
N ARG A 248 -7.12 8.22 2.32
CA ARG A 248 -7.03 8.81 3.68
C ARG A 248 -8.38 8.98 4.37
N LEU A 249 -9.41 9.41 3.66
CA LEU A 249 -10.73 9.71 4.23
C LEU A 249 -11.71 8.55 4.06
N GLY A 250 -11.45 7.65 3.11
CA GLY A 250 -12.35 6.56 2.74
C GLY A 250 -12.14 5.27 3.50
N THR A 251 -10.96 5.06 4.06
CA THR A 251 -10.58 3.79 4.69
C THR A 251 -11.16 3.65 6.08
N ARG A 252 -11.86 2.53 6.34
CA ARG A 252 -12.56 2.28 7.62
C ARG A 252 -11.65 1.76 8.71
N LEU A 253 -10.79 0.79 8.37
CA LEU A 253 -9.84 0.17 9.29
C LEU A 253 -8.44 0.66 8.94
N GLU A 254 -7.77 1.28 9.89
CA GLU A 254 -6.41 1.76 9.76
C GLU A 254 -5.70 1.65 11.09
N HIS A 255 -4.66 0.86 11.14
CA HIS A 255 -3.72 0.78 12.24
C HIS A 255 -2.49 1.63 11.94
N ARG A 256 -1.85 2.15 12.97
CA ARG A 256 -0.57 2.85 12.86
C ARG A 256 0.37 2.36 13.91
N TYR A 257 1.62 2.20 13.52
CA TYR A 257 2.63 1.56 14.35
C TYR A 257 3.86 2.44 14.48
N THR A 258 4.51 2.37 15.65
CA THR A 258 5.84 2.93 15.84
C THR A 258 6.88 2.02 15.16
N ARG A 259 8.10 2.54 15.04
CA ARG A 259 9.22 1.76 14.48
C ARG A 259 9.51 0.51 15.32
N GLU A 260 9.43 0.65 16.63
CA GLU A 260 9.67 -0.42 17.61
C GLU A 260 8.60 -1.51 17.50
N GLU A 261 7.33 -1.13 17.39
CA GLU A 261 6.22 -2.09 17.21
C GLU A 261 6.37 -2.87 15.91
N ILE A 262 6.71 -2.20 14.80
CA ILE A 262 6.94 -2.86 13.52
C ILE A 262 8.14 -3.81 13.61
N HIS A 263 9.25 -3.36 14.20
CA HIS A 263 10.42 -4.20 14.41
C HIS A 263 10.07 -5.46 15.19
N SER A 264 9.38 -5.31 16.32
CA SER A 264 8.94 -6.42 17.15
C SER A 264 8.02 -7.41 16.43
N MET A 265 7.05 -6.90 15.64
CA MET A 265 6.19 -7.76 14.82
C MET A 265 6.98 -8.54 13.78
N MET A 266 7.95 -7.91 13.12
CA MET A 266 8.77 -8.56 12.12
C MET A 266 9.69 -9.62 12.73
N GLU A 267 10.35 -9.34 13.84
CA GLU A 267 11.15 -10.31 14.58
C GLU A 267 10.30 -11.49 15.07
N GLY A 268 9.13 -11.20 15.65
CA GLY A 268 8.17 -12.21 16.09
C GLY A 268 7.66 -13.11 14.96
N ALA A 269 7.59 -12.60 13.73
CA ALA A 269 7.28 -13.39 12.54
C ALA A 269 8.50 -14.17 11.99
N GLY A 270 9.64 -14.14 12.65
CA GLY A 270 10.85 -14.87 12.24
C GLY A 270 11.76 -14.12 11.27
N LEU A 271 11.52 -12.84 11.08
CA LEU A 271 12.32 -12.01 10.18
C LEU A 271 13.61 -11.50 10.88
N LYS A 272 14.77 -11.49 10.18
CA LYS A 272 16.07 -11.04 10.69
C LYS A 272 16.63 -9.91 9.79
N ASP A 273 17.71 -9.26 10.22
CA ASP A 273 18.36 -8.17 9.48
C ASP A 273 17.40 -7.05 9.04
N ILE A 274 16.49 -6.67 9.94
CA ILE A 274 15.43 -5.69 9.69
C ILE A 274 16.07 -4.32 9.47
N ARG A 275 15.80 -3.71 8.33
CA ARG A 275 16.27 -2.36 7.99
C ARG A 275 15.11 -1.44 7.71
N PHE A 276 15.23 -0.20 8.17
CA PHE A 276 14.25 0.85 7.94
C PHE A 276 14.80 1.87 6.95
N SER A 277 13.98 2.27 5.98
CA SER A 277 14.28 3.47 5.20
C SER A 277 14.06 4.71 6.05
N ASN A 278 14.97 5.65 5.96
CA ASN A 278 14.81 6.98 6.57
C ASN A 278 14.21 7.99 5.57
N ASP A 279 14.28 7.70 4.27
CA ASP A 279 13.93 8.66 3.21
C ASP A 279 12.42 8.87 3.05
N LEU A 280 11.60 7.92 3.51
CA LEU A 280 10.14 8.01 3.42
C LEU A 280 9.48 8.76 4.57
N VAL A 281 10.25 9.26 5.53
CA VAL A 281 9.74 10.24 6.52
C VAL A 281 9.18 11.48 5.82
N GLU A 282 9.66 11.79 4.61
CA GLU A 282 9.14 12.87 3.78
C GLU A 282 7.76 12.57 3.14
N ILE A 283 7.40 11.31 2.98
CA ILE A 283 6.15 10.89 2.31
C ILE A 283 4.91 11.03 3.22
N GLY A 284 5.08 11.45 4.48
CA GLY A 284 3.96 11.53 5.45
C GLY A 284 3.41 10.16 5.88
N HIS A 285 3.99 9.10 5.36
CA HIS A 285 3.71 7.70 5.61
C HIS A 285 5.02 7.09 6.11
N GLY A 286 4.99 6.34 7.17
CA GLY A 286 6.13 5.89 7.97
C GLY A 286 7.27 5.13 7.26
N PRO A 287 8.24 4.62 8.01
CA PRO A 287 9.46 4.00 7.48
C PRO A 287 9.16 2.73 6.68
N GLN A 288 9.94 2.48 5.65
CA GLN A 288 9.97 1.19 4.94
C GLN A 288 11.04 0.25 5.51
N LEU A 289 10.84 -1.03 5.32
CA LEU A 289 11.59 -2.08 5.98
C LEU A 289 12.22 -3.05 4.99
N ARG A 290 13.46 -3.43 5.23
CA ARG A 290 14.17 -4.49 4.51
C ARG A 290 14.51 -5.63 5.47
N LYS A 291 14.56 -6.86 4.91
CA LYS A 291 15.00 -8.04 5.60
C LYS A 291 15.91 -8.95 4.76
N ARG A 292 16.84 -9.64 5.47
CA ARG A 292 17.35 -10.98 5.14
C ARG A 292 16.97 -11.95 6.26
N ILE A 293 16.56 -13.14 5.90
CA ILE A 293 16.55 -14.30 6.80
C ILE A 293 17.91 -14.96 6.76
#